data_89c0db1da443fbbe63bf41e41e8408e4
#
_entry.id   89c0db1da443fbbe63bf41e41e8408e4
#
_cell.length_a   1.000
_cell.length_b   1.000
_cell.length_c   1.000
_cell.angle_alpha   90.00
_cell.angle_beta   90.00
_cell.angle_gamma   90.00
#
_symmetry.space_group_name_H-M   'P 1'
#
loop_
_entity.id
_entity.type
_entity.pdbx_description
1 polymer ?
#
loop_
_entity_poly.entity_id
_entity_poly.type
_entity_poly.pdbx_seq_one_letter_code
_entity_poly.pdbx_strand_id
1 'polypeptide(L)'
;MNKMLTLCLAVVLTAPALAADGGFNPDGKAPSPKDQKDGYRAVTDNQQLTATHQLAQLSTGTWVTLQGNIIRQTGKKTWELRDRTGTVQVQIDDDVWQGQEVKPDDLISVNGTLLHHGKSLLVNVKKLHLL
;
A
#
# COMPACT_ATOMS: atom_id res chain seq x y z
N MET A 1 -51.24 5.22 6.56
CA MET A 1 -50.69 5.27 6.53
C MET A 1 -49.73 5.32 6.34
N ASN A 2 -49.51 5.25 6.33
CA ASN A 2 -48.68 5.31 6.23
C ASN A 2 -47.66 5.36 5.94
N LYS A 3 -47.41 5.36 5.82
CA LYS A 3 -46.67 5.41 5.67
C LYS A 3 -45.63 5.53 5.50
N MET A 4 -45.29 5.57 5.42
CA MET A 4 -44.46 5.67 5.36
C MET A 4 -43.47 5.73 5.25
N LEU A 5 -43.10 5.70 5.28
CA LEU A 5 -42.30 5.75 5.23
C LEU A 5 -41.32 5.73 5.10
N THR A 6 -40.96 5.67 5.07
CA THR A 6 -40.12 5.59 5.00
C THR A 6 -39.22 5.56 4.76
N LEU A 7 -38.67 5.56 4.70
CA LEU A 7 -37.81 5.42 4.53
C LEU A 7 -36.89 5.52 4.33
N CYS A 8 -36.44 5.66 4.30
CA CYS A 8 -35.56 5.67 4.16
C CYS A 8 -34.65 5.67 4.11
N LEU A 9 -34.32 5.58 4.20
CA LEU A 9 -33.50 5.47 4.19
C LEU A 9 -32.59 5.37 4.12
N ALA A 10 -32.18 5.38 4.23
CA ALA A 10 -31.36 5.23 4.29
C ALA A 10 -30.44 5.14 3.89
N VAL A 11 -30.11 5.20 3.80
CA VAL A 11 -29.33 4.99 3.41
C VAL A 11 -28.24 5.20 3.40
N VAL A 12 -27.90 5.33 3.53
CA VAL A 12 -27.09 5.47 3.53
C VAL A 12 -26.05 5.38 3.61
N LEU A 13 -25.71 5.39 3.62
CA LEU A 13 -24.95 5.34 3.70
C LEU A 13 -23.89 5.14 3.97
N THR A 14 -23.67 5.47 4.42
CA THR A 14 -22.82 4.74 4.74
C THR A 14 -21.40 4.64 4.21
N ALA A 15 -21.13 4.47 3.12
CA ALA A 15 -19.84 4.26 2.53
C ALA A 15 -18.73 5.21 2.93
N PRO A 16 -19.01 6.42 3.19
CA PRO A 16 -17.96 7.40 3.47
C PRO A 16 -17.14 7.09 4.70
N ALA A 17 -17.66 6.29 5.56
CA ALA A 17 -16.91 6.00 6.77
C ALA A 17 -15.57 5.39 6.50
N LEU A 18 -15.43 4.70 5.38
CA LEU A 18 -14.18 4.03 5.08
C LEU A 18 -13.05 4.98 4.81
N ALA A 19 -13.35 6.09 4.15
CA ALA A 19 -12.30 7.05 3.81
C ALA A 19 -11.75 7.74 5.02
N ALA A 20 -12.54 7.86 6.08
CA ALA A 20 -12.12 8.59 7.25
C ALA A 20 -10.97 7.93 7.98
N ASP A 21 -10.85 6.61 7.85
CA ASP A 21 -9.81 5.87 8.54
C ASP A 21 -8.54 5.73 7.72
N GLY A 22 -8.54 6.25 6.52
CA GLY A 22 -7.40 6.08 5.65
C GLY A 22 -7.40 4.73 4.97
N GLY A 23 -6.29 4.37 4.39
CA GLY A 23 -6.15 3.10 3.70
C GLY A 23 -6.02 3.27 2.21
N PHE A 24 -6.10 2.16 1.49
CA PHE A 24 -5.94 2.18 0.05
C PHE A 24 -7.23 2.60 -0.64
N ASN A 25 -7.13 3.58 -1.52
CA ASN A 25 -8.25 4.04 -2.34
C ASN A 25 -7.94 3.72 -3.80
N PRO A 26 -8.69 2.82 -4.44
CA PRO A 26 -8.39 2.40 -5.81
C PRO A 26 -8.80 3.39 -6.89
N ASP A 27 -9.34 4.55 -6.52
CA ASP A 27 -9.85 5.49 -7.50
C ASP A 27 -8.79 6.11 -8.39
N GLY A 28 -7.54 6.13 -7.95
CA GLY A 28 -6.49 6.66 -8.79
C GLY A 28 -6.08 5.65 -9.85
N LYS A 29 -5.18 6.07 -10.70
CA LYS A 29 -4.67 5.22 -11.77
C LYS A 29 -3.19 5.03 -11.59
N ALA A 30 -2.76 3.78 -11.45
CA ALA A 30 -1.35 3.48 -11.32
C ALA A 30 -0.59 3.96 -12.56
N PRO A 31 0.64 4.45 -12.39
CA PRO A 31 1.44 4.84 -13.54
C PRO A 31 1.73 3.64 -14.43
N SER A 32 1.96 3.91 -15.70
CA SER A 32 2.39 2.84 -16.58
C SER A 32 3.78 2.38 -16.17
N PRO A 33 4.16 1.16 -16.54
CA PRO A 33 5.47 0.67 -16.09
C PRO A 33 6.63 1.58 -16.46
N LYS A 34 6.58 2.23 -17.62
CA LYS A 34 7.68 3.11 -18.01
C LYS A 34 7.68 4.43 -17.25
N ASP A 35 6.55 4.79 -16.65
CA ASP A 35 6.45 6.02 -15.87
C ASP A 35 6.60 5.77 -14.38
N GLN A 36 6.85 4.54 -14.00
CA GLN A 36 6.98 4.17 -12.61
C GLN A 36 8.15 4.89 -11.96
N LYS A 37 7.89 5.45 -10.80
CA LYS A 37 8.93 6.09 -10.00
C LYS A 37 9.07 5.34 -8.70
N ASP A 38 10.22 5.42 -8.12
CA ASP A 38 10.46 4.77 -6.84
C ASP A 38 11.17 5.66 -5.84
N GLY A 39 11.29 6.93 -6.15
CA GLY A 39 11.90 7.85 -5.21
C GLY A 39 13.38 7.63 -4.98
N TYR A 40 14.00 6.83 -5.80
CA TYR A 40 15.39 6.47 -5.61
C TYR A 40 16.29 7.68 -5.43
N ARG A 41 16.01 8.74 -6.16
CA ARG A 41 16.85 9.92 -6.08
C ARG A 41 16.61 10.74 -4.83
N ALA A 42 15.54 10.45 -4.11
CA ALA A 42 15.23 11.15 -2.88
C ALA A 42 15.87 10.49 -1.68
N VAL A 43 16.61 9.44 -1.88
CA VAL A 43 17.28 8.75 -0.78
C VAL A 43 18.31 9.68 -0.18
N THR A 44 18.22 9.86 1.11
CA THR A 44 19.22 10.63 1.83
C THR A 44 20.23 9.68 2.43
N ASP A 45 21.22 10.28 3.05
CA ASP A 45 22.36 9.56 3.57
C ASP A 45 22.01 8.40 4.48
N ASN A 46 20.92 8.53 5.23
CA ASN A 46 20.62 7.55 6.26
C ASN A 46 19.59 6.54 5.85
N GLN A 47 19.13 6.60 4.62
CA GLN A 47 18.14 5.65 4.15
C GLN A 47 18.69 4.85 2.99
N GLN A 48 18.60 3.56 3.12
CA GLN A 48 18.94 2.67 2.03
C GLN A 48 17.68 2.09 1.47
N LEU A 49 17.39 2.44 0.23
CA LEU A 49 16.26 1.85 -0.46
C LEU A 49 16.63 0.47 -0.95
N THR A 50 15.69 -0.44 -0.80
CA THR A 50 15.80 -1.77 -1.35
C THR A 50 14.90 -1.83 -2.58
N ALA A 51 15.42 -2.30 -3.68
CA ALA A 51 14.61 -2.52 -4.86
C ALA A 51 13.90 -3.86 -4.75
N THR A 52 12.67 -3.93 -5.30
CA THR A 52 11.91 -5.17 -5.16
C THR A 52 12.64 -6.36 -5.75
N HIS A 53 13.39 -6.17 -6.84
CA HIS A 53 14.09 -7.30 -7.45
C HIS A 53 15.22 -7.83 -6.57
N GLN A 54 15.64 -7.09 -5.56
CA GLN A 54 16.69 -7.54 -4.65
C GLN A 54 16.17 -8.38 -3.49
N LEU A 55 14.87 -8.35 -3.28
CA LEU A 55 14.29 -8.99 -2.09
C LEU A 55 14.52 -10.48 -2.04
N ALA A 56 14.52 -11.13 -3.20
CA ALA A 56 14.70 -12.57 -3.24
C ALA A 56 16.07 -13.02 -2.71
N GLN A 57 17.03 -12.11 -2.70
CA GLN A 57 18.39 -12.41 -2.24
C GLN A 57 18.57 -12.13 -0.76
N LEU A 58 17.59 -11.54 -0.11
CA LEU A 58 17.68 -11.18 1.29
C LEU A 58 17.03 -12.25 2.15
N SER A 59 17.51 -12.37 3.37
CA SER A 59 16.99 -13.36 4.29
C SER A 59 15.65 -12.92 4.85
N THR A 60 14.81 -13.90 5.19
CA THR A 60 13.60 -13.60 5.94
C THR A 60 13.98 -12.89 7.24
N GLY A 61 13.18 -11.92 7.63
CA GLY A 61 13.45 -11.13 8.83
C GLY A 61 14.24 -9.85 8.55
N THR A 62 14.71 -9.66 7.34
CA THR A 62 15.47 -8.45 7.00
C THR A 62 14.56 -7.23 7.00
N TRP A 63 14.99 -6.16 7.63
CA TRP A 63 14.29 -4.89 7.60
C TRP A 63 14.60 -4.18 6.30
N VAL A 64 13.55 -3.78 5.58
CA VAL A 64 13.72 -3.16 4.27
C VAL A 64 12.93 -1.88 4.18
N THR A 65 13.37 -1.00 3.31
CA THR A 65 12.67 0.23 2.95
C THR A 65 12.41 0.21 1.45
N LEU A 66 11.15 0.30 1.09
CA LEU A 66 10.74 0.27 -0.32
C LEU A 66 10.00 1.56 -0.66
N GLN A 67 10.15 2.00 -1.89
CA GLN A 67 9.38 3.13 -2.40
C GLN A 67 8.74 2.75 -3.71
N GLY A 68 7.49 3.10 -3.85
CA GLY A 68 6.76 2.76 -5.07
C GLY A 68 5.30 3.09 -4.94
N ASN A 69 4.50 2.45 -5.76
CA ASN A 69 3.07 2.66 -5.80
C ASN A 69 2.35 1.37 -5.44
N ILE A 70 1.27 1.50 -4.68
CA ILE A 70 0.37 0.37 -4.47
C ILE A 70 -0.56 0.34 -5.65
N ILE A 71 -0.48 -0.71 -6.44
CA ILE A 71 -1.25 -0.75 -7.68
C ILE A 71 -2.58 -1.49 -7.54
N ARG A 72 -2.71 -2.34 -6.55
CA ARG A 72 -3.99 -3.02 -6.31
C ARG A 72 -3.96 -3.74 -4.97
N GLN A 73 -5.14 -4.06 -4.48
CA GLN A 73 -5.30 -4.88 -3.30
C GLN A 73 -5.39 -6.34 -3.73
N THR A 74 -4.67 -7.20 -3.03
CA THR A 74 -4.62 -8.62 -3.37
C THR A 74 -5.23 -9.52 -2.31
N GLY A 75 -5.49 -8.99 -1.13
CA GLY A 75 -6.14 -9.72 -0.05
C GLY A 75 -6.70 -8.76 0.96
N LYS A 76 -7.15 -9.25 2.10
CA LYS A 76 -7.78 -8.39 3.09
C LYS A 76 -6.81 -7.32 3.60
N LYS A 77 -5.59 -7.72 3.85
CA LYS A 77 -4.58 -6.79 4.39
C LYS A 77 -3.31 -6.83 3.56
N THR A 78 -3.43 -7.27 2.32
CA THR A 78 -2.28 -7.35 1.42
C THR A 78 -2.55 -6.58 0.15
N TRP A 79 -1.49 -5.99 -0.36
CA TRP A 79 -1.52 -5.17 -1.56
C TRP A 79 -0.29 -5.48 -2.39
N GLU A 80 -0.33 -5.08 -3.64
CA GLU A 80 0.82 -5.22 -4.53
C GLU A 80 1.51 -3.88 -4.65
N LEU A 81 2.77 -3.82 -4.25
CA LEU A 81 3.60 -2.62 -4.38
C LEU A 81 4.52 -2.79 -5.57
N ARG A 82 4.59 -1.77 -6.41
CA ARG A 82 5.43 -1.80 -7.59
C ARG A 82 6.44 -0.66 -7.54
N ASP A 83 7.71 -0.98 -7.76
CA ASP A 83 8.73 0.02 -8.01
C ASP A 83 9.25 -0.16 -9.43
N ARG A 84 10.36 0.47 -9.75
CA ARG A 84 10.87 0.41 -11.12
C ARG A 84 11.45 -0.95 -11.48
N THR A 85 11.70 -1.79 -10.51
CA THR A 85 12.39 -3.06 -10.73
C THR A 85 11.45 -4.26 -10.67
N GLY A 86 10.25 -4.10 -10.14
CA GLY A 86 9.31 -5.20 -10.05
C GLY A 86 8.23 -4.94 -9.03
N THR A 87 7.60 -6.01 -8.57
CA THR A 87 6.51 -5.95 -7.63
C THR A 87 6.76 -6.86 -6.45
N VAL A 88 6.11 -6.55 -5.33
CA VAL A 88 6.13 -7.41 -4.16
C VAL A 88 4.81 -7.25 -3.42
N GLN A 89 4.40 -8.31 -2.73
CA GLN A 89 3.24 -8.24 -1.86
C GLN A 89 3.62 -7.55 -0.56
N VAL A 90 2.79 -6.65 -0.09
CA VAL A 90 2.98 -6.00 1.20
C VAL A 90 1.76 -6.24 2.05
N GLN A 91 1.98 -6.49 3.33
CA GLN A 91 0.91 -6.63 4.30
C GLN A 91 0.88 -5.37 5.15
N ILE A 92 -0.29 -4.75 5.23
CA ILE A 92 -0.43 -3.48 5.95
C ILE A 92 -1.62 -3.60 6.89
N ASP A 93 -1.34 -3.56 8.19
CA ASP A 93 -2.41 -3.58 9.18
C ASP A 93 -3.08 -2.22 9.26
N ASP A 94 -4.28 -2.22 9.83
CA ASP A 94 -5.09 -1.00 9.84
C ASP A 94 -4.41 0.17 10.54
N ASP A 95 -3.66 -0.09 11.60
CA ASP A 95 -3.01 0.97 12.35
C ASP A 95 -1.79 1.55 11.63
N VAL A 96 -1.25 0.84 10.67
CA VAL A 96 -0.09 1.33 9.93
C VAL A 96 -0.46 2.49 9.02
N TRP A 97 -1.70 2.51 8.54
CA TRP A 97 -2.16 3.59 7.65
C TRP A 97 -2.16 4.94 8.35
N GLN A 98 -2.45 4.98 9.64
CA GLN A 98 -2.47 6.21 10.45
C GLN A 98 -3.30 7.32 9.82
N GLY A 99 -4.45 6.95 9.30
CA GLY A 99 -5.35 7.91 8.70
C GLY A 99 -4.96 8.39 7.30
N GLN A 100 -3.86 7.91 6.77
CA GLN A 100 -3.43 8.30 5.43
C GLN A 100 -4.22 7.54 4.38
N GLU A 101 -4.64 8.25 3.36
CA GLU A 101 -5.29 7.63 2.21
C GLU A 101 -4.27 7.51 1.08
N VAL A 102 -4.15 6.31 0.51
CA VAL A 102 -3.16 6.04 -0.54
C VAL A 102 -3.88 5.59 -1.79
N LYS A 103 -3.59 6.26 -2.90
CA LYS A 103 -4.14 5.92 -4.21
C LYS A 103 -3.07 5.29 -5.07
N PRO A 104 -3.47 4.60 -6.14
CA PRO A 104 -2.47 3.95 -7.00
C PRO A 104 -1.43 4.89 -7.61
N ASP A 105 -1.77 6.16 -7.79
CA ASP A 105 -0.83 7.13 -8.34
C ASP A 105 0.02 7.82 -7.28
N ASP A 106 -0.15 7.49 -6.02
CA ASP A 106 0.66 8.07 -4.96
C ASP A 106 1.96 7.30 -4.80
N LEU A 107 3.06 8.02 -4.76
CA LEU A 107 4.35 7.43 -4.42
C LEU A 107 4.45 7.36 -2.90
N ILE A 108 4.77 6.19 -2.39
CA ILE A 108 4.86 6.00 -0.94
C ILE A 108 6.18 5.34 -0.58
N SER A 109 6.53 5.47 0.68
CA SER A 109 7.66 4.77 1.28
C SER A 109 7.12 3.85 2.35
N VAL A 110 7.56 2.60 2.34
CA VAL A 110 7.18 1.63 3.37
C VAL A 110 8.43 1.03 3.97
N ASN A 111 8.35 0.79 5.28
CA ASN A 111 9.41 0.12 6.01
C ASN A 111 8.81 -1.11 6.67
N GLY A 112 9.51 -2.20 6.60
CA GLY A 112 8.99 -3.41 7.21
C GLY A 112 9.96 -4.56 7.14
N THR A 113 9.46 -5.72 7.51
CA THR A 113 10.23 -6.94 7.60
C THR A 113 9.90 -7.85 6.45
N LEU A 114 10.94 -8.33 5.78
CA LEU A 114 10.78 -9.26 4.67
C LEU A 114 10.50 -10.65 5.20
N LEU A 115 9.52 -11.30 4.59
CA LEU A 115 9.18 -12.68 4.90
C LEU A 115 9.18 -13.50 3.63
N HIS A 116 9.73 -14.69 3.72
CA HIS A 116 9.71 -15.65 2.62
C HIS A 116 8.66 -16.72 2.90
N HIS A 117 7.79 -16.95 1.93
CA HIS A 117 6.81 -18.02 1.98
C HIS A 117 7.03 -18.91 0.77
N GLY A 118 7.90 -19.90 0.92
CA GLY A 118 8.26 -20.70 -0.24
C GLY A 118 8.90 -19.84 -1.30
N LYS A 119 8.30 -19.79 -2.47
CA LYS A 119 8.80 -18.94 -3.55
C LYS A 119 8.24 -17.53 -3.53
N SER A 120 7.30 -17.28 -2.62
CA SER A 120 6.64 -15.98 -2.54
C SER A 120 7.34 -15.10 -1.53
N LEU A 121 7.25 -13.80 -1.74
CA LEU A 121 7.82 -12.82 -0.84
C LEU A 121 6.71 -11.91 -0.33
N LEU A 122 6.82 -11.54 0.93
CA LEU A 122 5.87 -10.64 1.56
C LEU A 122 6.65 -9.68 2.44
N VAL A 123 6.31 -8.40 2.39
CA VAL A 123 6.87 -7.43 3.32
C VAL A 123 5.80 -7.06 4.32
N ASN A 124 6.07 -7.32 5.58
CA ASN A 124 5.16 -6.93 6.66
C ASN A 124 5.46 -5.49 7.01
N VAL A 125 4.63 -4.58 6.55
CA VAL A 125 4.88 -3.15 6.66
C VAL A 125 4.61 -2.68 8.08
N LYS A 126 5.57 -1.95 8.63
CA LYS A 126 5.45 -1.37 9.97
C LYS A 126 5.27 0.13 9.93
N LYS A 127 5.74 0.79 8.88
CA LYS A 127 5.59 2.23 8.72
C LYS A 127 5.32 2.53 7.26
N LEU A 128 4.51 3.55 7.02
CA LEU A 128 4.12 3.96 5.68
C LEU A 128 4.04 5.48 5.63
N HIS A 129 4.62 6.06 4.60
CA HIS A 129 4.60 7.50 4.41
C HIS A 129 4.29 7.84 2.96
N LEU A 130 3.43 8.83 2.78
CA LEU A 130 3.23 9.44 1.46
C LEU A 130 4.42 10.35 1.15
N LEU A 131 4.89 10.27 -0.07
CA LEU A 131 6.02 11.08 -0.52
C LEU A 131 5.58 12.27 -1.37
#